data_0eae849546e5e51daa81c79963099649
#
_entry.id   0eae849546e5e51daa81c79963099649
#
_cell.length_a   1.000
_cell.length_b   1.000
_cell.length_c   1.000
_cell.angle_alpha   90.00
_cell.angle_beta   90.00
_cell.angle_gamma   90.00
#
_symmetry.space_group_name_H-M   'P 1'
#
loop_
_entity.id
_entity.type
_entity.pdbx_description
1 polymer ?
#
loop_
_entity_poly.entity_id
_entity_poly.type
_entity_poly.pdbx_seq_one_letter_code
_entity_poly.pdbx_strand_id
1 'polypeptide(L)'
;MYGLHKLYLLMEKQHNRGQEGAGLACVKLEAKAGEEYMFRERAIGTGAITDIFAAVHDHYKGIPPEQVNDPFFAKTQLPFAGELYMGHLRYSTTGKSGISYIHPFLRRNNWRARNLALCGNFNLTNVDHVFQEITSIGQHPRKYSDTYIMLEQMGHRLDREVERLYAQCEADGLTGMDITQAIEKQIDIANVLKRCVPSWDGGFVICGLTGSGESFSVRDPWGIRPAFYYADEEIFVLASERPVIQTVMHVHCDEINELKRGEAVIINKEGKMHTTQIVAPQENQACSFERIYFSRGSDVDIYKERKRLGENLVGPLLKTIDYDLNHTVFSFIPNTAEVAYFGMLDGLNEYLNKRKKEWIADRSHLLQEKELEQILSMRIRTEKVAIKDIKLRTFIAEGNSRNDLAAHVYDITYGSIRPYEDNLVVIDDSIVRGTTLRQSIIGILDRLHPKKIVIVSSSPQVRYPDYYGIDMSRMNEFIAFKAAIALLEERGQTGLIKEVYDKAKEQESLPDKAIVNYVKEIYAPFTDEEISAKMVELLTPPGIQAKVEIVYQTLEGLHASCPDHPGDWYFSGNYPTPGGARMVNNAFIHFMEEEYLHRNVRLNIK
;
A
#
# COMPACT_ATOMS: atom_id res chain seq x y z
N MET A 1 -19.30 12.75 -20.68
CA MET A 1 -18.26 13.62 -20.05
C MET A 1 -18.26 13.59 -18.52
N TYR A 2 -19.44 13.41 -17.87
CA TYR A 2 -19.55 13.35 -16.40
C TYR A 2 -18.66 12.26 -15.78
N GLY A 3 -18.74 11.02 -16.26
CA GLY A 3 -17.92 9.91 -15.74
C GLY A 3 -16.41 10.12 -15.92
N LEU A 4 -15.99 10.69 -17.05
CA LEU A 4 -14.58 11.02 -17.29
C LEU A 4 -14.07 12.07 -16.30
N HIS A 5 -14.89 13.11 -16.01
CA HIS A 5 -14.54 14.12 -15.00
C HIS A 5 -14.47 13.53 -13.59
N LYS A 6 -15.44 12.68 -13.23
CA LYS A 6 -15.39 11.98 -11.92
C LYS A 6 -14.18 11.08 -11.80
N LEU A 7 -13.82 10.34 -12.87
CA LEU A 7 -12.61 9.52 -12.89
C LEU A 7 -11.34 10.37 -12.66
N TYR A 8 -11.22 11.53 -13.32
CA TYR A 8 -10.12 12.46 -13.09
C TYR A 8 -9.98 12.82 -11.61
N LEU A 9 -11.07 13.25 -10.98
CA LEU A 9 -11.07 13.63 -9.57
C LEU A 9 -10.74 12.45 -8.65
N LEU A 10 -11.25 11.25 -8.94
CA LEU A 10 -10.94 10.03 -8.19
C LEU A 10 -9.45 9.70 -8.29
N MET A 11 -8.84 9.80 -9.47
CA MET A 11 -7.42 9.54 -9.67
C MET A 11 -6.55 10.60 -8.99
N GLU A 12 -6.86 11.89 -9.12
CA GLU A 12 -6.15 12.97 -8.42
C GLU A 12 -6.21 12.82 -6.89
N LYS A 13 -7.36 12.44 -6.35
CA LYS A 13 -7.51 12.19 -4.91
C LYS A 13 -6.76 10.94 -4.43
N GLN A 14 -6.40 10.02 -5.31
CA GLN A 14 -5.65 8.80 -4.98
C GLN A 14 -4.18 8.84 -5.42
N HIS A 15 -3.63 10.00 -5.81
CA HIS A 15 -2.25 10.10 -6.28
C HIS A 15 -1.20 9.57 -5.27
N ASN A 16 -1.53 9.49 -3.98
CA ASN A 16 -0.69 8.84 -2.97
C ASN A 16 -0.49 7.33 -3.21
N ARG A 17 -1.40 6.68 -3.94
CA ARG A 17 -1.33 5.24 -4.27
C ARG A 17 -0.33 4.90 -5.36
N GLY A 18 0.04 5.86 -6.22
CA GLY A 18 1.02 5.64 -7.26
C GLY A 18 1.38 6.91 -8.01
N GLN A 19 2.67 7.13 -8.20
CA GLN A 19 3.21 8.34 -8.84
C GLN A 19 4.16 8.04 -10.02
N GLU A 20 4.33 6.77 -10.37
CA GLU A 20 5.26 6.35 -11.43
C GLU A 20 4.59 6.29 -12.80
N GLY A 21 3.29 6.32 -12.82
CA GLY A 21 2.49 6.33 -14.03
C GLY A 21 1.01 6.21 -13.74
N ALA A 22 0.22 6.47 -14.77
CA ALA A 22 -1.23 6.37 -14.72
C ALA A 22 -1.79 5.83 -16.02
N GLY A 23 -3.01 5.31 -15.96
CA GLY A 23 -3.74 4.91 -17.16
C GLY A 23 -5.23 4.88 -16.94
N LEU A 24 -5.95 5.04 -18.01
CA LEU A 24 -7.40 4.94 -18.06
C LEU A 24 -7.86 4.04 -19.20
N ALA A 25 -9.01 3.38 -19.01
CA ALA A 25 -9.79 2.76 -20.07
C ALA A 25 -11.23 3.26 -20.04
N CYS A 26 -11.85 3.24 -21.20
CA CYS A 26 -13.26 3.60 -21.38
C CYS A 26 -13.92 2.62 -22.34
N VAL A 27 -15.18 2.24 -22.04
CA VAL A 27 -16.01 1.43 -22.93
C VAL A 27 -17.29 2.18 -23.25
N LYS A 28 -17.64 2.21 -24.55
CA LYS A 28 -18.91 2.73 -25.09
C LYS A 28 -19.86 1.56 -25.30
N LEU A 29 -21.04 1.62 -24.70
CA LEU A 29 -21.99 0.50 -24.76
C LEU A 29 -22.65 0.36 -26.13
N GLU A 30 -22.94 1.47 -26.81
CA GLU A 30 -23.66 1.51 -28.07
C GLU A 30 -22.77 1.96 -29.24
N ALA A 31 -21.78 1.15 -29.59
CA ALA A 31 -21.00 1.35 -30.80
C ALA A 31 -21.47 0.41 -31.91
N LYS A 32 -21.52 0.90 -33.14
CA LYS A 32 -21.86 0.11 -34.33
C LYS A 32 -20.64 -0.71 -34.79
N ALA A 33 -20.89 -1.74 -35.59
CA ALA A 33 -19.83 -2.47 -36.25
C ALA A 33 -19.02 -1.51 -37.15
N GLY A 34 -17.70 -1.51 -37.00
CA GLY A 34 -16.79 -0.58 -37.67
C GLY A 34 -16.38 0.65 -36.85
N GLU A 35 -17.01 0.86 -35.67
CA GLU A 35 -16.63 1.94 -34.74
C GLU A 35 -15.80 1.38 -33.59
N GLU A 36 -14.80 2.17 -33.11
CA GLU A 36 -14.07 1.82 -31.89
C GLU A 36 -14.94 2.08 -30.64
N TYR A 37 -14.93 1.16 -29.70
CA TYR A 37 -15.76 1.23 -28.50
C TYR A 37 -14.97 1.02 -27.19
N MET A 38 -13.69 0.60 -27.28
CA MET A 38 -12.85 0.35 -26.13
C MET A 38 -11.54 1.12 -26.25
N PHE A 39 -11.44 2.19 -25.49
CA PHE A 39 -10.34 3.15 -25.53
C PHE A 39 -9.41 2.96 -24.33
N ARG A 40 -8.14 3.30 -24.50
CA ARG A 40 -7.15 3.26 -23.42
C ARG A 40 -6.07 4.30 -23.66
N GLU A 41 -5.74 5.08 -22.58
CA GLU A 41 -4.56 5.94 -22.52
C GLU A 41 -3.69 5.59 -21.31
N ARG A 42 -2.36 5.79 -21.44
CA ARG A 42 -1.38 5.50 -20.39
C ARG A 42 -0.20 6.44 -20.51
N ALA A 43 0.33 6.87 -19.35
CA ALA A 43 1.54 7.69 -19.27
C ALA A 43 2.44 7.26 -18.11
N ILE A 44 3.71 7.65 -18.16
CA ILE A 44 4.74 7.37 -17.16
C ILE A 44 5.13 8.67 -16.47
N GLY A 45 5.51 8.60 -15.22
CA GLY A 45 6.04 9.71 -14.44
C GLY A 45 5.00 10.41 -13.57
N THR A 46 5.47 11.37 -12.81
CA THR A 46 4.67 12.07 -11.78
C THR A 46 3.56 12.95 -12.36
N GLY A 47 3.65 13.35 -13.63
CA GLY A 47 2.62 14.09 -14.36
C GLY A 47 1.63 13.22 -15.13
N ALA A 48 1.72 11.90 -15.01
CA ALA A 48 0.99 10.95 -15.84
C ALA A 48 -0.55 11.17 -15.85
N ILE A 49 -1.16 11.56 -14.73
CA ILE A 49 -2.59 11.87 -14.71
C ILE A 49 -2.90 13.04 -15.65
N THR A 50 -2.17 14.13 -15.51
CA THR A 50 -2.33 15.31 -16.39
C THR A 50 -2.12 14.94 -17.85
N ASP A 51 -1.09 14.15 -18.15
CA ASP A 51 -0.73 13.77 -19.51
C ASP A 51 -1.83 12.93 -20.18
N ILE A 52 -2.39 11.91 -19.49
CA ILE A 52 -3.45 11.07 -20.06
C ILE A 52 -4.74 11.86 -20.29
N PHE A 53 -5.12 12.78 -19.38
CA PHE A 53 -6.31 13.59 -19.57
C PHE A 53 -6.12 14.68 -20.61
N ALA A 54 -4.90 15.23 -20.75
CA ALA A 54 -4.56 16.11 -21.87
C ALA A 54 -4.67 15.39 -23.22
N ALA A 55 -4.14 14.15 -23.32
CA ALA A 55 -4.29 13.33 -24.53
C ALA A 55 -5.75 13.05 -24.88
N VAL A 56 -6.58 12.75 -23.87
CA VAL A 56 -8.03 12.59 -24.09
C VAL A 56 -8.68 13.89 -24.56
N HIS A 57 -8.36 15.04 -23.96
CA HIS A 57 -8.89 16.33 -24.37
C HIS A 57 -8.44 16.75 -25.78
N ASP A 58 -7.28 16.30 -26.23
CA ASP A 58 -6.78 16.59 -27.58
C ASP A 58 -7.71 16.04 -28.67
N HIS A 59 -8.44 14.93 -28.39
CA HIS A 59 -9.48 14.42 -29.30
C HIS A 59 -10.67 15.37 -29.47
N TYR A 60 -10.86 16.31 -28.54
CA TYR A 60 -11.99 17.26 -28.56
C TYR A 60 -11.62 18.64 -29.09
N LYS A 61 -10.34 18.87 -29.41
CA LYS A 61 -9.86 20.14 -29.96
C LYS A 61 -10.52 20.44 -31.31
N GLY A 62 -11.03 21.65 -31.42
CA GLY A 62 -11.69 22.13 -32.65
C GLY A 62 -13.16 21.71 -32.80
N ILE A 63 -13.70 20.91 -31.88
CA ILE A 63 -15.13 20.56 -31.84
C ILE A 63 -15.86 21.66 -31.07
N PRO A 64 -16.96 22.24 -31.64
CA PRO A 64 -17.73 23.26 -30.95
C PRO A 64 -18.27 22.77 -29.60
N PRO A 65 -18.24 23.60 -28.53
CA PRO A 65 -18.72 23.20 -27.21
C PRO A 65 -20.17 22.69 -27.20
N GLU A 66 -21.00 23.20 -28.07
CA GLU A 66 -22.40 22.77 -28.25
C GLU A 66 -22.49 21.30 -28.68
N GLN A 67 -21.60 20.86 -29.59
CA GLN A 67 -21.51 19.47 -30.04
C GLN A 67 -20.90 18.56 -28.96
N VAL A 68 -19.86 19.02 -28.24
CA VAL A 68 -19.28 18.26 -27.12
C VAL A 68 -20.32 18.01 -26.01
N ASN A 69 -21.20 18.97 -25.79
CA ASN A 69 -22.29 18.88 -24.79
C ASN A 69 -23.57 18.19 -25.30
N ASP A 70 -23.65 17.89 -26.59
CA ASP A 70 -24.73 17.09 -27.12
C ASP A 70 -24.53 15.61 -26.74
N PRO A 71 -25.43 14.99 -25.95
CA PRO A 71 -25.25 13.62 -25.50
C PRO A 71 -25.18 12.60 -26.63
N PHE A 72 -25.94 12.79 -27.71
CA PHE A 72 -25.95 11.89 -28.86
C PHE A 72 -24.66 11.99 -29.66
N PHE A 73 -24.21 13.21 -29.95
CA PHE A 73 -22.93 13.44 -30.63
C PHE A 73 -21.76 12.91 -29.81
N ALA A 74 -21.72 13.22 -28.50
CA ALA A 74 -20.67 12.74 -27.61
C ALA A 74 -20.61 11.21 -27.58
N LYS A 75 -21.75 10.56 -27.40
CA LYS A 75 -21.85 9.10 -27.32
C LYS A 75 -21.42 8.41 -28.63
N THR A 76 -21.76 8.99 -29.80
CA THR A 76 -21.46 8.36 -31.09
C THR A 76 -20.11 8.75 -31.68
N GLN A 77 -19.69 10.02 -31.54
CA GLN A 77 -18.55 10.57 -32.27
C GLN A 77 -17.29 10.79 -31.41
N LEU A 78 -17.46 11.06 -30.09
CA LEU A 78 -16.29 11.41 -29.28
C LEU A 78 -15.59 10.17 -28.71
N PRO A 79 -14.28 10.01 -28.91
CA PRO A 79 -13.49 9.03 -28.19
C PRO A 79 -13.56 9.28 -26.67
N PHE A 80 -13.47 8.22 -25.86
CA PHE A 80 -13.54 8.29 -24.39
C PHE A 80 -14.85 8.88 -23.80
N ALA A 81 -15.85 9.20 -24.60
CA ALA A 81 -17.18 9.60 -24.12
C ALA A 81 -18.09 8.36 -24.00
N GLY A 82 -17.78 7.49 -23.08
CA GLY A 82 -18.51 6.23 -22.85
C GLY A 82 -19.26 6.21 -21.53
N GLU A 83 -19.78 5.06 -21.19
CA GLU A 83 -20.51 4.80 -19.95
C GLU A 83 -19.67 4.13 -18.87
N LEU A 84 -18.66 3.32 -19.26
CA LEU A 84 -17.79 2.62 -18.33
C LEU A 84 -16.39 3.21 -18.36
N TYR A 85 -15.84 3.44 -17.18
CA TYR A 85 -14.50 3.99 -17.00
C TYR A 85 -13.70 3.19 -15.96
N MET A 86 -12.41 3.09 -16.20
CA MET A 86 -11.46 2.45 -15.30
C MET A 86 -10.19 3.29 -15.24
N GLY A 87 -9.72 3.62 -14.04
CA GLY A 87 -8.47 4.35 -13.80
C GLY A 87 -7.53 3.54 -12.92
N HIS A 88 -6.24 3.71 -13.12
CA HIS A 88 -5.20 3.08 -12.31
C HIS A 88 -4.00 4.01 -12.14
N LEU A 89 -3.46 4.03 -10.92
CA LEU A 89 -2.23 4.73 -10.54
C LEU A 89 -1.17 3.68 -10.22
N ARG A 90 -0.03 3.78 -10.90
CA ARG A 90 1.03 2.77 -10.75
C ARG A 90 1.96 3.12 -9.60
N TYR A 91 2.17 2.14 -8.74
CA TYR A 91 3.27 2.03 -7.81
C TYR A 91 4.09 0.78 -8.17
N SER A 92 5.40 0.92 -8.41
CA SER A 92 6.23 -0.21 -8.86
C SER A 92 6.58 -1.12 -7.69
N THR A 93 6.25 -2.39 -7.79
CA THR A 93 6.50 -3.39 -6.74
C THR A 93 7.67 -4.33 -7.05
N THR A 94 8.03 -4.47 -8.34
CA THR A 94 9.02 -5.47 -8.79
C THR A 94 10.21 -4.89 -9.54
N GLY A 95 10.42 -3.57 -9.49
CA GLY A 95 11.52 -2.89 -10.21
C GLY A 95 11.39 -2.87 -11.73
N LYS A 96 10.36 -3.46 -12.32
CA LYS A 96 10.08 -3.39 -13.76
C LYS A 96 9.37 -2.08 -14.07
N SER A 97 10.01 -1.21 -14.87
CA SER A 97 9.50 0.10 -15.27
C SER A 97 9.10 0.12 -16.76
N GLY A 98 8.40 1.15 -17.17
CA GLY A 98 8.03 1.41 -18.55
C GLY A 98 6.53 1.28 -18.83
N ILE A 99 6.09 1.89 -19.94
CA ILE A 99 4.69 1.98 -20.36
C ILE A 99 4.02 0.61 -20.50
N SER A 100 4.80 -0.45 -20.75
CA SER A 100 4.30 -1.83 -20.88
C SER A 100 3.73 -2.40 -19.60
N TYR A 101 4.06 -1.81 -18.45
CA TYR A 101 3.62 -2.25 -17.13
C TYR A 101 2.56 -1.33 -16.51
N ILE A 102 2.15 -0.29 -17.22
CA ILE A 102 1.07 0.61 -16.76
C ILE A 102 -0.28 -0.04 -17.07
N HIS A 103 -1.14 -0.15 -16.06
CA HIS A 103 -2.55 -0.53 -16.22
C HIS A 103 -3.36 0.61 -16.82
N PRO A 104 -4.56 0.33 -17.41
CA PRO A 104 -5.15 -0.99 -17.67
C PRO A 104 -4.46 -1.77 -18.76
N PHE A 105 -4.43 -3.10 -18.61
CA PHE A 105 -4.07 -4.01 -19.68
C PHE A 105 -5.30 -4.29 -20.53
N LEU A 106 -5.12 -4.47 -21.84
CA LEU A 106 -6.20 -4.63 -22.79
C LEU A 106 -5.97 -5.84 -23.66
N ARG A 107 -6.93 -6.76 -23.65
CA ARG A 107 -7.04 -7.88 -24.59
C ARG A 107 -8.09 -7.53 -25.64
N ARG A 108 -7.74 -7.67 -26.91
CA ARG A 108 -8.61 -7.38 -28.05
C ARG A 108 -8.96 -8.65 -28.83
N ASN A 109 -10.19 -8.70 -29.29
CA ASN A 109 -10.73 -9.77 -30.13
C ASN A 109 -11.80 -9.18 -31.06
N ASN A 110 -12.17 -9.86 -32.15
CA ASN A 110 -13.24 -9.44 -33.05
C ASN A 110 -14.64 -9.56 -32.43
N TRP A 111 -14.82 -10.38 -31.39
CA TRP A 111 -16.05 -10.48 -30.61
C TRP A 111 -15.98 -9.51 -29.44
N ARG A 112 -16.99 -8.61 -29.32
CA ARG A 112 -17.05 -7.64 -28.22
C ARG A 112 -16.96 -8.32 -26.85
N ALA A 113 -17.74 -9.38 -26.66
CA ALA A 113 -17.78 -10.15 -25.41
C ALA A 113 -16.44 -10.82 -25.03
N ARG A 114 -15.48 -10.95 -25.96
CA ARG A 114 -14.14 -11.49 -25.71
C ARG A 114 -13.08 -10.42 -25.41
N ASN A 115 -13.43 -9.14 -25.53
CA ASN A 115 -12.54 -8.03 -25.18
C ASN A 115 -12.58 -7.79 -23.67
N LEU A 116 -11.43 -7.52 -23.10
CA LEU A 116 -11.27 -7.35 -21.66
C LEU A 116 -10.20 -6.29 -21.37
N ALA A 117 -10.57 -5.26 -20.60
CA ALA A 117 -9.61 -4.39 -19.93
C ALA A 117 -9.50 -4.81 -18.46
N LEU A 118 -8.28 -4.84 -17.93
CA LEU A 118 -7.99 -5.29 -16.57
C LEU A 118 -7.05 -4.32 -15.87
N CYS A 119 -7.36 -3.94 -14.64
CA CYS A 119 -6.45 -3.28 -13.72
C CYS A 119 -6.65 -3.81 -12.30
N GLY A 120 -5.74 -3.46 -11.40
CA GLY A 120 -5.91 -3.82 -9.99
C GLY A 120 -4.74 -3.40 -9.12
N ASN A 121 -5.00 -3.45 -7.82
CA ASN A 121 -4.00 -3.37 -6.77
C ASN A 121 -3.76 -4.79 -6.26
N PHE A 122 -2.68 -5.41 -6.70
CA PHE A 122 -2.40 -6.80 -6.39
C PHE A 122 -0.94 -7.18 -6.61
N ASN A 123 -0.56 -8.28 -5.98
CA ASN A 123 0.60 -9.07 -6.33
C ASN A 123 0.29 -10.55 -6.06
N LEU A 124 0.56 -11.40 -7.04
CA LEU A 124 0.41 -12.85 -6.88
C LEU A 124 1.75 -13.45 -6.46
N THR A 125 1.72 -14.29 -5.44
CA THR A 125 2.89 -15.03 -4.96
C THR A 125 3.17 -16.30 -5.76
N ASN A 126 2.19 -16.77 -6.54
CA ASN A 126 2.24 -18.01 -7.31
C ASN A 126 2.14 -17.79 -8.83
N VAL A 127 2.71 -16.71 -9.33
CA VAL A 127 2.68 -16.35 -10.77
C VAL A 127 3.18 -17.51 -11.66
N ASP A 128 4.25 -18.19 -11.23
CA ASP A 128 4.84 -19.33 -11.97
C ASP A 128 3.84 -20.47 -12.13
N HIS A 129 3.08 -20.79 -11.08
CA HIS A 129 2.05 -21.82 -11.12
C HIS A 129 0.94 -21.47 -12.11
N VAL A 130 0.41 -20.25 -12.05
CA VAL A 130 -0.63 -19.78 -12.97
C VAL A 130 -0.11 -19.76 -14.42
N PHE A 131 1.15 -19.36 -14.63
CA PHE A 131 1.80 -19.39 -15.93
C PHE A 131 1.89 -20.83 -16.48
N GLN A 132 2.32 -21.78 -15.66
CA GLN A 132 2.36 -23.20 -16.04
C GLN A 132 0.96 -23.75 -16.34
N GLU A 133 -0.06 -23.41 -15.56
CA GLU A 133 -1.44 -23.80 -15.82
C GLU A 133 -1.89 -23.37 -17.21
N ILE A 134 -1.74 -22.08 -17.57
CA ILE A 134 -2.18 -21.58 -18.87
C ILE A 134 -1.35 -22.10 -20.05
N THR A 135 -0.06 -22.35 -19.86
CA THR A 135 0.79 -22.94 -20.92
C THR A 135 0.50 -24.41 -21.12
N SER A 136 0.16 -25.18 -20.09
CA SER A 136 -0.19 -26.59 -20.16
C SER A 136 -1.45 -26.86 -20.99
N ILE A 137 -2.35 -25.88 -21.09
CA ILE A 137 -3.56 -25.95 -21.93
C ILE A 137 -3.37 -25.33 -23.33
N GLY A 138 -2.10 -25.10 -23.74
CA GLY A 138 -1.75 -24.63 -25.08
C GLY A 138 -1.75 -23.11 -25.26
N GLN A 139 -1.90 -22.30 -24.18
CA GLN A 139 -1.77 -20.85 -24.26
C GLN A 139 -0.30 -20.46 -24.39
N HIS A 140 -0.04 -19.34 -25.07
CA HIS A 140 1.32 -18.81 -25.25
C HIS A 140 1.37 -17.32 -24.84
N PRO A 141 1.43 -16.99 -23.53
CA PRO A 141 1.53 -15.62 -23.06
C PRO A 141 2.77 -14.92 -23.63
N ARG A 142 2.60 -13.72 -24.15
CA ARG A 142 3.69 -12.95 -24.79
C ARG A 142 4.62 -12.27 -23.80
N LYS A 143 4.18 -12.12 -22.54
CA LYS A 143 4.91 -11.43 -21.48
C LYS A 143 4.78 -12.22 -20.19
N TYR A 144 5.86 -12.22 -19.43
CA TYR A 144 5.88 -12.78 -18.09
C TYR A 144 5.70 -11.65 -17.08
N SER A 145 4.45 -11.41 -16.69
CA SER A 145 4.06 -10.55 -15.57
C SER A 145 2.72 -11.02 -15.04
N ASP A 146 2.49 -10.86 -13.76
CA ASP A 146 1.27 -11.27 -13.07
C ASP A 146 0.00 -10.76 -13.77
N THR A 147 -0.09 -9.45 -14.01
CA THR A 147 -1.25 -8.83 -14.69
C THR A 147 -1.49 -9.41 -16.08
N TYR A 148 -0.43 -9.63 -16.86
CA TYR A 148 -0.58 -10.15 -18.20
C TYR A 148 -1.04 -11.62 -18.18
N ILE A 149 -0.47 -12.41 -17.27
CA ILE A 149 -0.83 -13.81 -17.08
C ILE A 149 -2.30 -13.93 -16.63
N MET A 150 -2.74 -13.10 -15.70
CA MET A 150 -4.15 -13.04 -15.26
C MET A 150 -5.09 -12.63 -16.38
N LEU A 151 -4.70 -11.63 -17.18
CA LEU A 151 -5.47 -11.20 -18.35
C LEU A 151 -5.67 -12.34 -19.34
N GLU A 152 -4.63 -13.12 -19.63
CA GLU A 152 -4.70 -14.26 -20.55
C GLU A 152 -5.50 -15.42 -19.96
N GLN A 153 -5.35 -15.73 -18.67
CA GLN A 153 -6.15 -16.75 -18.00
C GLN A 153 -7.65 -16.40 -18.02
N MET A 154 -7.99 -15.18 -17.62
CA MET A 154 -9.37 -14.69 -17.65
C MET A 154 -9.91 -14.63 -19.08
N GLY A 155 -9.11 -14.14 -20.02
CA GLY A 155 -9.47 -14.09 -21.44
C GLY A 155 -9.78 -15.46 -22.01
N HIS A 156 -9.01 -16.48 -21.66
CA HIS A 156 -9.30 -17.85 -22.06
C HIS A 156 -10.63 -18.37 -21.49
N ARG A 157 -10.91 -18.09 -20.21
CA ARG A 157 -12.20 -18.50 -19.60
C ARG A 157 -13.37 -17.74 -20.20
N LEU A 158 -13.17 -16.47 -20.52
CA LEU A 158 -14.16 -15.64 -21.24
C LEU A 158 -14.43 -16.19 -22.65
N ASP A 159 -13.39 -16.59 -23.39
CA ASP A 159 -13.55 -17.23 -24.72
C ASP A 159 -14.40 -18.49 -24.61
N ARG A 160 -14.15 -19.35 -23.63
CA ARG A 160 -14.91 -20.59 -23.42
C ARG A 160 -16.38 -20.30 -23.06
N GLU A 161 -16.65 -19.27 -22.27
CA GLU A 161 -18.01 -18.89 -21.95
C GLU A 161 -18.78 -18.37 -23.17
N VAL A 162 -18.13 -17.56 -24.00
CA VAL A 162 -18.69 -17.07 -25.26
C VAL A 162 -18.94 -18.23 -26.25
N GLU A 163 -18.00 -19.20 -26.38
CA GLU A 163 -18.17 -20.37 -27.22
C GLU A 163 -19.35 -21.26 -26.79
N ARG A 164 -19.52 -21.45 -25.49
CA ARG A 164 -20.64 -22.20 -24.93
C ARG A 164 -21.98 -21.52 -25.27
N LEU A 165 -22.07 -20.20 -25.08
CA LEU A 165 -23.28 -19.44 -25.40
C LEU A 165 -23.54 -19.40 -26.91
N TYR A 166 -22.49 -19.28 -27.72
CA TYR A 166 -22.60 -19.30 -29.17
C TYR A 166 -23.26 -20.60 -29.66
N ALA A 167 -22.74 -21.76 -29.22
CA ALA A 167 -23.31 -23.05 -29.57
C ALA A 167 -24.78 -23.21 -29.12
N GLN A 168 -25.13 -22.69 -27.97
CA GLN A 168 -26.51 -22.67 -27.49
C GLN A 168 -27.41 -21.80 -28.39
N CYS A 169 -26.98 -20.57 -28.72
CA CYS A 169 -27.73 -19.67 -29.60
C CYS A 169 -27.97 -20.25 -31.01
N GLU A 170 -26.95 -20.95 -31.58
CA GLU A 170 -27.13 -21.65 -32.86
C GLU A 170 -28.15 -22.80 -32.74
N ALA A 171 -28.10 -23.56 -31.65
CA ALA A 171 -29.10 -24.63 -31.41
C ALA A 171 -30.51 -24.08 -31.24
N ASP A 172 -30.65 -22.88 -30.69
CA ASP A 172 -31.91 -22.14 -30.54
C ASP A 172 -32.37 -21.45 -31.84
N GLY A 173 -31.60 -21.55 -32.94
CA GLY A 173 -31.91 -21.06 -34.27
C GLY A 173 -31.60 -19.57 -34.50
N LEU A 174 -30.85 -18.93 -33.60
CA LEU A 174 -30.39 -17.55 -33.75
C LEU A 174 -29.30 -17.45 -34.83
N THR A 175 -29.18 -16.31 -35.50
CA THR A 175 -28.17 -16.06 -36.54
C THR A 175 -27.63 -14.62 -36.48
N GLY A 176 -26.41 -14.41 -36.98
CA GLY A 176 -25.81 -13.10 -37.17
C GLY A 176 -25.75 -12.27 -35.90
N MET A 177 -26.23 -11.04 -35.94
CA MET A 177 -26.15 -10.10 -34.79
C MET A 177 -27.07 -10.49 -33.62
N ASP A 178 -28.11 -11.31 -33.86
CA ASP A 178 -28.97 -11.80 -32.78
C ASP A 178 -28.20 -12.71 -31.81
N ILE A 179 -27.26 -13.52 -32.33
CA ILE A 179 -26.34 -14.31 -31.51
C ILE A 179 -25.49 -13.39 -30.64
N THR A 180 -24.90 -12.33 -31.21
CA THR A 180 -24.09 -11.37 -30.47
C THR A 180 -24.87 -10.73 -29.32
N GLN A 181 -26.08 -10.27 -29.59
CA GLN A 181 -26.95 -9.66 -28.59
C GLN A 181 -27.37 -10.66 -27.49
N ALA A 182 -27.65 -11.90 -27.87
CA ALA A 182 -27.98 -12.96 -26.91
C ALA A 182 -26.80 -13.29 -25.99
N ILE A 183 -25.58 -13.40 -26.53
CA ILE A 183 -24.36 -13.60 -25.75
C ILE A 183 -24.13 -12.44 -24.78
N GLU A 184 -24.23 -11.19 -25.25
CA GLU A 184 -24.05 -10.00 -24.42
C GLU A 184 -25.04 -9.91 -23.24
N LYS A 185 -26.22 -10.51 -23.37
CA LYS A 185 -27.22 -10.57 -22.28
C LYS A 185 -27.04 -11.75 -21.33
N GLN A 186 -26.41 -12.82 -21.77
CA GLN A 186 -26.36 -14.09 -21.04
C GLN A 186 -24.97 -14.41 -20.47
N ILE A 187 -23.96 -13.60 -20.78
CA ILE A 187 -22.60 -13.85 -20.33
C ILE A 187 -22.51 -13.85 -18.80
N ASP A 188 -21.93 -14.91 -18.24
CA ASP A 188 -21.78 -15.09 -16.79
C ASP A 188 -20.35 -14.79 -16.35
N ILE A 189 -20.11 -13.53 -15.96
CA ILE A 189 -18.82 -13.09 -15.42
C ILE A 189 -18.51 -13.76 -14.08
N ALA A 190 -19.52 -14.06 -13.25
CA ALA A 190 -19.30 -14.77 -11.99
C ALA A 190 -18.73 -16.16 -12.23
N ASN A 191 -19.21 -16.89 -13.28
CA ASN A 191 -18.67 -18.18 -13.66
C ASN A 191 -17.20 -18.07 -14.14
N VAL A 192 -16.87 -17.05 -14.91
CA VAL A 192 -15.48 -16.78 -15.33
C VAL A 192 -14.58 -16.58 -14.11
N LEU A 193 -14.98 -15.72 -13.16
CA LEU A 193 -14.23 -15.46 -11.94
C LEU A 193 -14.07 -16.71 -11.06
N LYS A 194 -15.14 -17.50 -10.87
CA LYS A 194 -15.10 -18.76 -10.10
C LYS A 194 -14.13 -19.80 -10.68
N ARG A 195 -13.76 -19.68 -11.95
CA ARG A 195 -12.80 -20.58 -12.63
C ARG A 195 -11.36 -20.05 -12.61
N CYS A 196 -11.15 -18.77 -12.29
CA CYS A 196 -9.82 -18.16 -12.23
C CYS A 196 -9.35 -17.94 -10.79
N VAL A 197 -10.16 -17.24 -9.98
CA VAL A 197 -9.78 -16.77 -8.65
C VAL A 197 -9.29 -17.86 -7.69
N PRO A 198 -9.84 -19.09 -7.69
CA PRO A 198 -9.36 -20.15 -6.79
C PRO A 198 -7.90 -20.58 -7.02
N SER A 199 -7.32 -20.29 -8.19
CA SER A 199 -5.91 -20.61 -8.48
C SER A 199 -4.95 -19.47 -8.11
N TRP A 200 -5.44 -18.33 -7.66
CA TRP A 200 -4.62 -17.17 -7.30
C TRP A 200 -4.24 -17.18 -5.83
N ASP A 201 -2.96 -17.14 -5.54
CA ASP A 201 -2.41 -16.93 -4.22
C ASP A 201 -1.83 -15.52 -4.15
N GLY A 202 -2.26 -14.72 -3.16
CA GLY A 202 -1.78 -13.34 -3.00
C GLY A 202 -2.84 -12.41 -2.42
N GLY A 203 -2.49 -11.13 -2.33
CA GLY A 203 -3.40 -10.04 -1.96
C GLY A 203 -3.84 -9.29 -3.22
N PHE A 204 -5.14 -9.18 -3.46
CA PHE A 204 -5.62 -8.55 -4.69
C PHE A 204 -7.01 -7.90 -4.58
N VAL A 205 -7.14 -6.79 -5.28
CA VAL A 205 -8.41 -6.26 -5.79
C VAL A 205 -8.24 -6.05 -7.29
N ILE A 206 -9.04 -6.75 -8.08
CA ILE A 206 -8.97 -6.75 -9.54
C ILE A 206 -10.26 -6.21 -10.11
N CYS A 207 -10.13 -5.24 -11.02
CA CYS A 207 -11.23 -4.62 -11.72
C CYS A 207 -11.14 -4.95 -13.22
N GLY A 208 -12.28 -5.25 -13.84
CA GLY A 208 -12.37 -5.55 -15.25
C GLY A 208 -13.53 -4.86 -15.94
N LEU A 209 -13.33 -4.52 -17.22
CA LEU A 209 -14.37 -4.06 -18.15
C LEU A 209 -14.37 -4.97 -19.37
N THR A 210 -15.52 -5.53 -19.71
CA THR A 210 -15.67 -6.28 -20.96
C THR A 210 -16.08 -5.38 -22.11
N GLY A 211 -15.82 -5.80 -23.34
CA GLY A 211 -16.29 -5.06 -24.52
C GLY A 211 -17.80 -5.13 -24.71
N SER A 212 -18.49 -6.10 -24.09
CA SER A 212 -19.95 -6.24 -24.09
C SER A 212 -20.65 -5.31 -23.09
N GLY A 213 -19.90 -4.74 -22.14
CA GLY A 213 -20.46 -3.73 -21.22
C GLY A 213 -20.62 -4.20 -19.78
N GLU A 214 -20.15 -5.39 -19.43
CA GLU A 214 -20.05 -5.79 -18.03
C GLU A 214 -18.84 -5.14 -17.37
N SER A 215 -18.99 -4.73 -16.13
CA SER A 215 -17.89 -4.37 -15.24
C SER A 215 -17.91 -5.22 -13.99
N PHE A 216 -16.75 -5.49 -13.45
CA PHE A 216 -16.62 -6.26 -12.22
C PHE A 216 -15.42 -5.83 -11.38
N SER A 217 -15.51 -6.11 -10.10
CA SER A 217 -14.38 -6.03 -9.19
C SER A 217 -14.42 -7.20 -8.22
N VAL A 218 -13.30 -7.87 -8.00
CA VAL A 218 -13.18 -9.02 -7.09
C VAL A 218 -12.07 -8.79 -6.09
N ARG A 219 -12.31 -9.16 -4.83
CA ARG A 219 -11.35 -9.03 -3.72
C ARG A 219 -10.84 -10.39 -3.28
N ASP A 220 -9.60 -10.45 -2.84
CA ASP A 220 -8.97 -11.64 -2.30
C ASP A 220 -9.73 -12.22 -1.08
N PRO A 221 -9.62 -13.53 -0.83
CA PRO A 221 -10.39 -14.20 0.23
C PRO A 221 -9.94 -13.87 1.65
N TRP A 222 -8.75 -13.32 1.85
CA TRP A 222 -8.26 -12.87 3.16
C TRP A 222 -8.54 -11.39 3.43
N GLY A 223 -8.93 -10.62 2.39
CA GLY A 223 -9.20 -9.19 2.50
C GLY A 223 -7.94 -8.34 2.66
N ILE A 224 -6.81 -8.80 2.15
CA ILE A 224 -5.52 -8.14 2.28
C ILE A 224 -5.58 -6.71 1.72
N ARG A 225 -6.17 -6.55 0.52
CA ARG A 225 -6.30 -5.24 -0.12
C ARG A 225 -7.67 -4.61 0.10
N PRO A 226 -7.73 -3.29 0.33
CA PRO A 226 -9.00 -2.58 0.53
C PRO A 226 -9.70 -2.29 -0.79
N ALA A 227 -11.03 -2.37 -0.79
CA ALA A 227 -11.89 -1.93 -1.88
C ALA A 227 -13.22 -1.43 -1.33
N PHE A 228 -13.62 -0.24 -1.73
CA PHE A 228 -14.87 0.40 -1.31
C PHE A 228 -15.70 0.78 -2.52
N TYR A 229 -17.02 0.71 -2.40
CA TYR A 229 -17.92 1.09 -3.48
C TYR A 229 -19.13 1.87 -2.97
N TYR A 230 -19.63 2.71 -3.85
CA TYR A 230 -20.88 3.46 -3.73
C TYR A 230 -21.74 3.17 -4.95
N ALA A 231 -23.03 3.05 -4.77
CA ALA A 231 -23.99 2.89 -5.85
C ALA A 231 -25.30 3.58 -5.51
N ASP A 232 -25.85 4.28 -6.50
CA ASP A 232 -27.19 4.82 -6.50
C ASP A 232 -27.94 4.45 -7.80
N GLU A 233 -29.02 5.14 -8.12
CA GLU A 233 -29.82 4.87 -9.33
C GLU A 233 -29.12 5.28 -10.63
N GLU A 234 -28.09 6.14 -10.57
CA GLU A 234 -27.43 6.73 -11.74
C GLU A 234 -26.00 6.25 -11.93
N ILE A 235 -25.28 5.96 -10.85
CA ILE A 235 -23.83 5.70 -10.89
C ILE A 235 -23.40 4.60 -9.93
N PHE A 236 -22.43 3.82 -10.38
CA PHE A 236 -21.60 2.95 -9.54
C PHE A 236 -20.16 3.46 -9.53
N VAL A 237 -19.55 3.55 -8.34
CA VAL A 237 -18.16 3.95 -8.16
C VAL A 237 -17.47 2.98 -7.24
N LEU A 238 -16.26 2.51 -7.63
CA LEU A 238 -15.38 1.72 -6.78
C LEU A 238 -14.01 2.38 -6.70
N ALA A 239 -13.42 2.40 -5.52
CA ALA A 239 -12.09 2.94 -5.27
C ALA A 239 -11.36 2.16 -4.18
N SER A 240 -10.04 2.27 -4.13
CA SER A 240 -9.21 1.66 -3.08
C SER A 240 -9.39 2.33 -1.71
N GLU A 241 -9.89 3.57 -1.68
CA GLU A 241 -10.03 4.37 -0.45
C GLU A 241 -11.42 5.00 -0.33
N ARG A 242 -12.07 4.79 0.83
CA ARG A 242 -13.40 5.33 1.14
C ARG A 242 -13.47 6.89 1.09
N PRO A 243 -12.49 7.64 1.65
CA PRO A 243 -12.54 9.11 1.65
C PRO A 243 -12.51 9.73 0.26
N VAL A 244 -11.97 9.00 -0.71
CA VAL A 244 -11.91 9.47 -2.10
C VAL A 244 -13.32 9.49 -2.69
N ILE A 245 -14.09 8.43 -2.47
CA ILE A 245 -15.49 8.36 -2.90
C ILE A 245 -16.29 9.45 -2.20
N GLN A 246 -16.16 9.58 -0.87
CA GLN A 246 -16.85 10.63 -0.09
C GLN A 246 -16.63 12.02 -0.68
N THR A 247 -15.36 12.35 -0.95
CA THR A 247 -15.00 13.69 -1.44
C THR A 247 -15.50 13.95 -2.86
N VAL A 248 -15.40 12.97 -3.77
CA VAL A 248 -15.70 13.17 -5.19
C VAL A 248 -17.20 13.06 -5.46
N MET A 249 -17.89 12.18 -4.74
CA MET A 249 -19.32 11.95 -4.91
C MET A 249 -20.19 12.81 -3.98
N HIS A 250 -19.57 13.45 -2.95
CA HIS A 250 -20.26 14.23 -1.92
C HIS A 250 -21.26 13.40 -1.10
N VAL A 251 -20.89 12.17 -0.77
CA VAL A 251 -21.72 11.21 -0.02
C VAL A 251 -21.19 11.01 1.39
N HIS A 252 -22.06 10.52 2.29
CA HIS A 252 -21.66 10.21 3.66
C HIS A 252 -20.95 8.86 3.74
N CYS A 253 -20.14 8.65 4.78
CA CYS A 253 -19.36 7.41 4.95
C CYS A 253 -20.25 6.17 5.06
N ASP A 254 -21.46 6.30 5.61
CA ASP A 254 -22.41 5.19 5.81
C ASP A 254 -23.05 4.70 4.51
N GLU A 255 -22.96 5.49 3.44
CA GLU A 255 -23.46 5.14 2.10
C GLU A 255 -22.43 4.33 1.30
N ILE A 256 -21.19 4.23 1.79
CA ILE A 256 -20.09 3.54 1.11
C ILE A 256 -19.89 2.16 1.73
N ASN A 257 -19.94 1.16 0.88
CA ASN A 257 -19.77 -0.23 1.28
C ASN A 257 -18.33 -0.71 1.04
N GLU A 258 -17.83 -1.57 1.89
CA GLU A 258 -16.61 -2.31 1.65
C GLU A 258 -16.92 -3.61 0.91
N LEU A 259 -16.17 -3.92 -0.16
CA LEU A 259 -16.27 -5.20 -0.86
C LEU A 259 -15.74 -6.31 0.07
N LYS A 260 -16.56 -7.33 0.30
CA LYS A 260 -16.24 -8.40 1.25
C LYS A 260 -15.17 -9.34 0.71
N ARG A 261 -14.57 -10.09 1.63
CA ARG A 261 -13.53 -11.08 1.34
C ARG A 261 -14.02 -12.18 0.41
N GLY A 262 -13.30 -12.39 -0.70
CA GLY A 262 -13.63 -13.40 -1.71
C GLY A 262 -14.90 -13.10 -2.50
N GLU A 263 -15.48 -11.91 -2.36
CA GLU A 263 -16.68 -11.45 -3.06
C GLU A 263 -16.31 -10.67 -4.32
N ALA A 264 -17.18 -10.73 -5.31
CA ALA A 264 -17.15 -9.82 -6.45
C ALA A 264 -18.43 -8.98 -6.50
N VAL A 265 -18.28 -7.74 -6.92
CA VAL A 265 -19.37 -6.90 -7.41
C VAL A 265 -19.34 -6.91 -8.93
N ILE A 266 -20.48 -7.17 -9.53
CA ILE A 266 -20.65 -7.27 -10.99
C ILE A 266 -21.80 -6.36 -11.41
N ILE A 267 -21.57 -5.55 -12.44
CA ILE A 267 -22.57 -4.68 -13.04
C ILE A 267 -22.71 -5.10 -14.50
N ASN A 268 -23.94 -5.41 -14.91
CA ASN A 268 -24.21 -5.81 -16.28
C ASN A 268 -24.40 -4.57 -17.19
N LYS A 269 -24.56 -4.82 -18.49
CA LYS A 269 -24.75 -3.78 -19.51
C LYS A 269 -25.96 -2.87 -19.23
N GLU A 270 -27.02 -3.37 -18.58
CA GLU A 270 -28.21 -2.61 -18.19
C GLU A 270 -28.01 -1.79 -16.90
N GLY A 271 -26.81 -1.80 -16.31
CA GLY A 271 -26.51 -1.09 -15.07
C GLY A 271 -26.98 -1.81 -13.79
N LYS A 272 -27.46 -3.04 -13.88
CA LYS A 272 -27.87 -3.81 -12.70
C LYS A 272 -26.66 -4.37 -11.97
N MET A 273 -26.51 -3.94 -10.72
CA MET A 273 -25.47 -4.39 -9.83
C MET A 273 -25.92 -5.61 -9.00
N HIS A 274 -25.03 -6.56 -8.83
CA HIS A 274 -25.16 -7.60 -7.81
C HIS A 274 -23.80 -7.98 -7.23
N THR A 275 -23.80 -8.45 -5.99
CA THR A 275 -22.62 -9.02 -5.36
C THR A 275 -22.75 -10.53 -5.29
N THR A 276 -21.64 -11.23 -5.42
CA THR A 276 -21.61 -12.70 -5.35
C THR A 276 -20.31 -13.21 -4.75
N GLN A 277 -20.42 -14.27 -3.96
CA GLN A 277 -19.26 -14.95 -3.41
C GLN A 277 -18.58 -15.77 -4.50
N ILE A 278 -17.32 -15.47 -4.79
CA ILE A 278 -16.51 -16.16 -5.81
C ILE A 278 -15.73 -17.31 -5.17
N VAL A 279 -15.07 -17.06 -4.06
CA VAL A 279 -14.36 -18.04 -3.23
C VAL A 279 -14.78 -17.87 -1.78
N ALA A 280 -14.75 -18.96 -1.00
CA ALA A 280 -15.07 -18.88 0.41
C ALA A 280 -14.13 -17.89 1.13
N PRO A 281 -14.66 -17.01 1.99
CA PRO A 281 -13.83 -16.09 2.74
C PRO A 281 -12.95 -16.87 3.72
N GLN A 282 -11.70 -16.46 3.81
CA GLN A 282 -10.73 -16.96 4.78
C GLN A 282 -10.74 -16.09 6.05
N GLU A 283 -9.87 -16.40 7.00
CA GLU A 283 -9.64 -15.56 8.17
C GLU A 283 -9.25 -14.14 7.73
N ASN A 284 -9.72 -13.14 8.48
CA ASN A 284 -9.40 -11.74 8.17
C ASN A 284 -7.90 -11.49 8.31
N GLN A 285 -7.27 -11.03 7.24
CA GLN A 285 -5.87 -10.64 7.17
C GLN A 285 -5.71 -9.28 6.48
N ALA A 286 -6.67 -8.40 6.71
CA ALA A 286 -6.60 -7.03 6.20
C ALA A 286 -5.30 -6.36 6.66
N CYS A 287 -4.60 -5.73 5.73
CA CYS A 287 -3.25 -5.19 5.92
C CYS A 287 -3.24 -4.06 6.94
N SER A 288 -2.51 -4.22 8.06
CA SER A 288 -2.33 -3.17 9.07
C SER A 288 -1.46 -2.01 8.56
N PHE A 289 -0.57 -2.23 7.60
CA PHE A 289 0.25 -1.17 7.02
C PHE A 289 -0.57 -0.16 6.19
N GLU A 290 -1.71 -0.61 5.65
CA GLU A 290 -2.71 0.30 5.06
C GLU A 290 -3.18 1.34 6.07
N ARG A 291 -3.36 0.95 7.33
CA ARG A 291 -3.82 1.82 8.42
C ARG A 291 -2.72 2.76 8.90
N ILE A 292 -1.49 2.25 9.01
CA ILE A 292 -0.34 3.02 9.49
C ILE A 292 0.10 4.05 8.45
N TYR A 293 0.23 3.67 7.18
CA TYR A 293 0.93 4.45 6.17
C TYR A 293 0.14 4.71 4.88
N PHE A 294 -0.29 3.66 4.14
CA PHE A 294 -0.72 3.81 2.75
C PHE A 294 -2.03 4.56 2.57
N SER A 295 -3.03 4.27 3.38
CA SER A 295 -4.35 4.88 3.26
C SER A 295 -4.36 6.31 3.81
N ARG A 296 -5.27 7.12 3.29
CA ARG A 296 -5.41 8.52 3.71
C ARG A 296 -5.85 8.63 5.16
N GLY A 297 -5.14 9.47 5.92
CA GLY A 297 -5.49 9.78 7.31
C GLY A 297 -6.78 10.61 7.48
N SER A 298 -7.41 11.01 6.38
CA SER A 298 -8.73 11.68 6.39
C SER A 298 -9.91 10.71 6.50
N ASP A 299 -9.68 9.40 6.45
CA ASP A 299 -10.68 8.39 6.78
C ASP A 299 -10.97 8.43 8.30
N VAL A 300 -12.25 8.38 8.68
CA VAL A 300 -12.68 8.50 10.08
C VAL A 300 -12.12 7.41 10.98
N ASP A 301 -12.02 6.18 10.48
CA ASP A 301 -11.52 5.06 11.27
C ASP A 301 -9.99 5.09 11.33
N ILE A 302 -9.32 5.34 10.18
CA ILE A 302 -7.86 5.49 10.12
C ILE A 302 -7.38 6.63 11.01
N TYR A 303 -8.10 7.75 11.03
CA TYR A 303 -7.77 8.88 11.90
C TYR A 303 -7.77 8.45 13.37
N LYS A 304 -8.82 7.76 13.83
CA LYS A 304 -8.93 7.25 15.20
C LYS A 304 -7.85 6.21 15.51
N GLU A 305 -7.59 5.30 14.57
CA GLU A 305 -6.58 4.25 14.72
C GLU A 305 -5.16 4.84 14.84
N ARG A 306 -4.81 5.79 13.99
CA ARG A 306 -3.52 6.49 14.08
C ARG A 306 -3.37 7.27 15.38
N LYS A 307 -4.45 7.86 15.91
CA LYS A 307 -4.41 8.46 17.24
C LYS A 307 -4.12 7.42 18.33
N ARG A 308 -4.82 6.28 18.33
CA ARG A 308 -4.57 5.19 19.28
C ARG A 308 -3.14 4.63 19.18
N LEU A 309 -2.57 4.54 17.95
CA LEU A 309 -1.17 4.16 17.78
C LEU A 309 -0.23 5.12 18.53
N GLY A 310 -0.49 6.43 18.45
CA GLY A 310 0.28 7.42 19.19
C GLY A 310 0.09 7.33 20.71
N GLU A 311 -1.14 7.17 21.18
CA GLU A 311 -1.49 7.00 22.61
C GLU A 311 -0.78 5.78 23.23
N ASN A 312 -0.75 4.64 22.53
CA ASN A 312 -0.11 3.41 23.00
C ASN A 312 1.42 3.52 23.15
N LEU A 313 2.05 4.50 22.53
CA LEU A 313 3.49 4.76 22.62
C LEU A 313 3.89 5.56 23.86
N VAL A 314 2.94 6.18 24.56
CA VAL A 314 3.24 7.09 25.70
C VAL A 314 3.98 6.37 26.82
N GLY A 315 3.58 5.15 27.19
CA GLY A 315 4.22 4.40 28.27
C GLY A 315 5.71 4.10 28.03
N PRO A 316 6.08 3.44 26.93
CA PRO A 316 7.48 3.23 26.54
C PRO A 316 8.28 4.53 26.39
N LEU A 317 7.67 5.55 25.78
CA LEU A 317 8.30 6.86 25.57
C LEU A 317 8.65 7.56 26.87
N LEU A 318 7.75 7.60 27.86
CA LEU A 318 8.00 8.18 29.17
C LEU A 318 9.19 7.53 29.88
N LYS A 319 9.31 6.20 29.78
CA LYS A 319 10.47 5.48 30.31
C LYS A 319 11.77 5.90 29.62
N THR A 320 11.76 6.08 28.31
CA THR A 320 12.94 6.45 27.52
C THR A 320 13.43 7.86 27.83
N ILE A 321 12.53 8.78 28.18
CA ILE A 321 12.89 10.15 28.59
C ILE A 321 13.02 10.31 30.11
N ASP A 322 13.09 9.21 30.87
CA ASP A 322 13.19 9.21 32.34
C ASP A 322 12.08 10.03 33.03
N TYR A 323 10.89 10.09 32.41
CA TYR A 323 9.72 10.89 32.84
C TYR A 323 9.96 12.41 32.89
N ASP A 324 11.04 12.91 32.28
CA ASP A 324 11.40 14.32 32.26
C ASP A 324 10.64 15.09 31.16
N LEU A 325 9.40 15.47 31.48
CA LEU A 325 8.55 16.27 30.58
C LEU A 325 8.99 17.74 30.49
N ASN A 326 9.71 18.25 31.50
CA ASN A 326 10.13 19.66 31.56
C ASN A 326 11.25 19.98 30.56
N HIS A 327 12.14 19.02 30.36
CA HIS A 327 13.28 19.11 29.44
C HIS A 327 13.09 18.20 28.22
N THR A 328 11.85 18.04 27.76
CA THR A 328 11.54 17.27 26.54
C THR A 328 10.64 18.06 25.62
N VAL A 329 11.05 18.14 24.35
CA VAL A 329 10.28 18.74 23.25
C VAL A 329 9.80 17.64 22.34
N PHE A 330 8.51 17.67 21.99
CA PHE A 330 7.86 16.67 21.14
C PHE A 330 7.57 17.26 19.77
N SER A 331 7.89 16.51 18.72
CA SER A 331 7.69 16.87 17.32
C SER A 331 7.33 15.63 16.47
N PHE A 332 7.19 15.81 15.17
CA PHE A 332 6.92 14.72 14.23
C PHE A 332 7.63 14.93 12.90
N ILE A 333 7.82 13.84 12.16
CA ILE A 333 8.30 13.88 10.77
C ILE A 333 7.07 14.05 9.85
N PRO A 334 7.00 15.16 9.08
CA PRO A 334 5.88 15.34 8.14
C PRO A 334 5.91 14.27 7.02
N ASN A 335 4.73 13.77 6.52
CA ASN A 335 3.39 14.24 6.86
C ASN A 335 2.56 13.13 7.55
N THR A 336 2.83 11.84 7.29
CA THR A 336 1.97 10.71 7.67
C THR A 336 1.87 10.52 9.17
N ALA A 337 2.95 10.79 9.90
CA ALA A 337 3.03 10.65 11.35
C ALA A 337 2.21 11.69 12.15
N GLU A 338 1.71 12.76 11.51
CA GLU A 338 1.04 13.86 12.18
C GLU A 338 -0.14 13.42 13.04
N VAL A 339 -0.98 12.50 12.56
CA VAL A 339 -2.16 12.05 13.32
C VAL A 339 -1.76 11.19 14.52
N ALA A 340 -0.74 10.34 14.39
CA ALA A 340 -0.19 9.59 15.52
C ALA A 340 0.46 10.54 16.55
N TYR A 341 1.10 11.60 16.10
CA TYR A 341 1.62 12.65 16.97
C TYR A 341 0.52 13.30 17.83
N PHE A 342 -0.62 13.64 17.26
CA PHE A 342 -1.75 14.16 18.04
C PHE A 342 -2.23 13.16 19.10
N GLY A 343 -2.32 11.87 18.76
CA GLY A 343 -2.66 10.83 19.74
C GLY A 343 -1.62 10.71 20.86
N MET A 344 -0.34 10.74 20.52
CA MET A 344 0.74 10.77 21.51
C MET A 344 0.63 11.99 22.45
N LEU A 345 0.31 13.17 21.92
CA LEU A 345 0.10 14.37 22.74
C LEU A 345 -1.12 14.24 23.65
N ASP A 346 -2.22 13.66 23.16
CA ASP A 346 -3.41 13.42 23.98
C ASP A 346 -3.06 12.54 25.18
N GLY A 347 -2.39 11.41 24.95
CA GLY A 347 -1.96 10.52 26.02
C GLY A 347 -0.92 11.12 26.98
N LEU A 348 0.03 11.93 26.48
CA LEU A 348 0.98 12.67 27.33
C LEU A 348 0.27 13.71 28.21
N ASN A 349 -0.72 14.43 27.66
CA ASN A 349 -1.51 15.39 28.43
C ASN A 349 -2.37 14.69 29.49
N GLU A 350 -2.95 13.53 29.18
CA GLU A 350 -3.67 12.72 30.15
C GLU A 350 -2.76 12.28 31.29
N TYR A 351 -1.58 11.76 30.98
CA TYR A 351 -0.55 11.41 31.96
C TYR A 351 -0.17 12.62 32.82
N LEU A 352 0.15 13.76 32.22
CA LEU A 352 0.52 14.98 32.95
C LEU A 352 -0.60 15.46 33.87
N ASN A 353 -1.86 15.44 33.41
CA ASN A 353 -3.01 15.82 34.21
C ASN A 353 -3.24 14.86 35.40
N LYS A 354 -2.99 13.55 35.22
CA LYS A 354 -3.01 12.59 36.31
C LYS A 354 -1.93 12.93 37.34
N ARG A 355 -0.70 13.21 36.91
CA ARG A 355 0.41 13.59 37.80
C ARG A 355 0.12 14.89 38.55
N LYS A 356 -0.45 15.91 37.87
CA LYS A 356 -0.88 17.15 38.54
C LYS A 356 -1.89 16.89 39.65
N LYS A 357 -2.89 16.07 39.40
CA LYS A 357 -3.88 15.69 40.42
C LYS A 357 -3.24 14.98 41.61
N GLU A 358 -2.32 14.04 41.37
CA GLU A 358 -1.57 13.35 42.44
C GLU A 358 -0.75 14.34 43.25
N TRP A 359 0.03 15.23 42.65
CA TRP A 359 0.85 16.22 43.34
C TRP A 359 0.01 17.22 44.18
N ILE A 360 -1.16 17.64 43.67
CA ILE A 360 -2.08 18.52 44.39
C ILE A 360 -2.71 17.77 45.56
N ALA A 361 -3.16 16.52 45.39
CA ALA A 361 -3.78 15.71 46.41
C ALA A 361 -2.82 15.42 47.57
N ASP A 362 -1.58 15.02 47.26
CA ASP A 362 -0.54 14.68 48.24
C ASP A 362 -0.12 15.86 49.11
N ARG A 363 -0.25 17.10 48.60
CA ARG A 363 0.24 18.34 49.22
C ARG A 363 -0.86 19.34 49.51
N SER A 364 -2.13 19.00 49.40
CA SER A 364 -3.27 19.93 49.46
C SER A 364 -3.29 20.86 50.65
N HIS A 365 -2.74 20.43 51.80
CA HIS A 365 -2.69 21.27 53.04
C HIS A 365 -1.41 22.12 53.16
N LEU A 366 -0.46 21.99 52.25
CA LEU A 366 0.86 22.63 52.30
C LEU A 366 1.16 23.48 51.07
N LEU A 367 0.36 23.40 50.01
CA LEU A 367 0.59 24.12 48.75
C LEU A 367 0.37 25.64 48.93
N GLN A 368 1.39 26.41 48.65
CA GLN A 368 1.28 27.84 48.46
C GLN A 368 0.68 28.15 47.08
N GLU A 369 0.02 29.29 46.94
CA GLU A 369 -0.61 29.74 45.68
C GLU A 369 0.35 29.68 44.49
N LYS A 370 1.58 30.13 44.68
CA LYS A 370 2.64 30.12 43.66
C LYS A 370 3.03 28.69 43.19
N GLU A 371 3.06 27.74 44.12
CA GLU A 371 3.35 26.32 43.78
C GLU A 371 2.18 25.68 43.03
N LEU A 372 0.96 26.02 43.43
CA LEU A 372 -0.24 25.56 42.73
C LEU A 372 -0.28 26.10 41.30
N GLU A 373 0.01 27.39 41.11
CA GLU A 373 0.13 27.99 39.78
C GLU A 373 1.22 27.32 38.94
N GLN A 374 2.38 26.99 39.51
CA GLN A 374 3.44 26.26 38.82
C GLN A 374 2.96 24.89 38.34
N ILE A 375 2.30 24.11 39.20
CA ILE A 375 1.77 22.80 38.84
C ILE A 375 0.72 22.93 37.72
N LEU A 376 -0.20 23.86 37.85
CA LEU A 376 -1.28 24.06 36.87
C LEU A 376 -0.75 24.58 35.53
N SER A 377 0.30 25.38 35.53
CA SER A 377 0.92 25.95 34.32
C SER A 377 1.78 24.92 33.52
N MET A 378 2.15 23.80 34.13
CA MET A 378 2.93 22.76 33.42
C MET A 378 2.21 22.30 32.15
N ARG A 379 2.95 22.19 31.04
CA ARG A 379 2.42 21.80 29.72
C ARG A 379 3.42 20.90 29.02
N ILE A 380 2.92 20.05 28.14
CA ILE A 380 3.75 19.33 27.19
C ILE A 380 4.33 20.35 26.20
N ARG A 381 5.65 20.32 26.02
CA ARG A 381 6.36 21.22 25.11
C ARG A 381 6.34 20.63 23.70
N THR A 382 5.71 21.34 22.80
CA THR A 382 5.52 20.90 21.40
C THR A 382 6.06 21.94 20.45
N GLU A 383 6.86 21.48 19.47
CA GLU A 383 7.42 22.35 18.45
C GLU A 383 7.36 21.66 17.08
N LYS A 384 7.18 22.40 16.02
CA LYS A 384 7.33 21.92 14.66
C LYS A 384 8.80 22.01 14.26
N VAL A 385 9.58 21.00 14.64
CA VAL A 385 11.03 21.01 14.46
C VAL A 385 11.41 20.68 13.01
N ALA A 386 10.84 19.65 12.43
CA ALA A 386 11.11 19.26 11.04
C ALA A 386 10.03 19.81 10.10
N ILE A 387 10.47 20.45 9.03
CA ILE A 387 9.61 21.00 7.97
C ILE A 387 10.04 20.36 6.65
N LYS A 388 9.12 19.69 5.95
CA LYS A 388 9.39 19.12 4.63
C LYS A 388 9.28 20.20 3.57
N ASP A 389 10.37 20.46 2.84
CA ASP A 389 10.33 21.35 1.67
C ASP A 389 9.74 20.59 0.48
N ILE A 390 8.50 20.95 0.10
CA ILE A 390 7.73 20.31 -0.97
C ILE A 390 8.34 20.58 -2.36
N LYS A 391 9.17 21.60 -2.51
CA LYS A 391 9.77 21.97 -3.81
C LYS A 391 10.93 21.05 -4.21
N LEU A 392 11.61 20.44 -3.25
CA LEU A 392 12.68 19.48 -3.50
C LEU A 392 12.11 18.09 -3.74
N ARG A 393 11.94 17.71 -5.02
CA ARG A 393 11.57 16.35 -5.43
C ARG A 393 12.84 15.55 -5.66
N THR A 394 13.17 14.65 -4.74
CA THR A 394 14.35 13.77 -4.78
C THR A 394 14.40 12.82 -5.99
N PHE A 395 13.32 12.72 -6.77
CA PHE A 395 13.19 11.80 -7.90
C PHE A 395 13.83 12.31 -9.21
N ILE A 396 14.28 13.58 -9.27
CA ILE A 396 14.78 14.19 -10.52
C ILE A 396 16.31 14.05 -10.68
N ALA A 397 17.04 13.61 -9.65
CA ALA A 397 18.49 13.55 -9.68
C ALA A 397 19.03 12.13 -9.85
N GLU A 398 19.90 11.92 -10.82
CA GLU A 398 20.63 10.67 -11.06
C GLU A 398 21.94 10.62 -10.23
N GLY A 399 22.25 9.45 -9.67
CA GLY A 399 23.55 9.15 -9.07
C GLY A 399 23.87 9.86 -7.74
N ASN A 400 25.11 10.33 -7.56
CA ASN A 400 25.62 10.92 -6.31
C ASN A 400 24.89 12.19 -5.85
N SER A 401 24.24 12.92 -6.74
CA SER A 401 23.41 14.09 -6.41
C SER A 401 22.13 13.72 -5.61
N ARG A 402 21.72 12.45 -5.62
CA ARG A 402 20.57 11.95 -4.87
C ARG A 402 20.79 11.99 -3.36
N ASN A 403 22.04 11.73 -2.92
CA ASN A 403 22.41 11.75 -1.50
C ASN A 403 22.47 13.18 -0.96
N ASP A 404 22.96 14.12 -1.75
CA ASP A 404 23.02 15.54 -1.36
C ASP A 404 21.61 16.15 -1.31
N LEU A 405 20.72 15.79 -2.25
CA LEU A 405 19.33 16.22 -2.23
C LEU A 405 18.53 15.62 -1.06
N ALA A 406 18.79 14.36 -0.68
CA ALA A 406 18.15 13.73 0.46
C ALA A 406 18.48 14.48 1.77
N ALA A 407 19.70 15.01 1.89
CA ALA A 407 20.12 15.81 3.04
C ALA A 407 19.39 17.17 3.15
N HIS A 408 18.75 17.64 2.07
CA HIS A 408 18.08 18.95 2.00
C HIS A 408 16.54 18.86 1.86
N VAL A 409 15.96 17.66 1.99
CA VAL A 409 14.49 17.48 1.93
C VAL A 409 13.77 18.11 3.11
N TYR A 410 14.46 18.22 4.24
CA TYR A 410 13.91 18.76 5.48
C TYR A 410 14.68 19.99 5.94
N ASP A 411 13.94 21.01 6.32
CA ASP A 411 14.43 22.15 7.09
C ASP A 411 14.15 21.95 8.57
N ILE A 412 14.88 22.68 9.44
CA ILE A 412 14.65 22.67 10.88
C ILE A 412 14.34 24.07 11.42
N THR A 413 13.51 24.11 12.44
CA THR A 413 13.21 25.33 13.19
C THR A 413 14.27 25.54 14.27
N TYR A 414 15.24 26.41 14.02
CA TYR A 414 16.26 26.77 15.01
C TYR A 414 15.64 27.50 16.21
N GLY A 415 16.21 27.28 17.40
CA GLY A 415 15.73 27.89 18.65
C GLY A 415 14.50 27.21 19.26
N SER A 416 14.06 26.08 18.68
CA SER A 416 12.91 25.30 19.18
C SER A 416 13.22 24.49 20.44
N ILE A 417 14.49 24.23 20.74
CA ILE A 417 14.96 23.51 21.93
C ILE A 417 16.03 24.30 22.67
N ARG A 418 16.29 23.94 23.93
CA ARG A 418 17.45 24.40 24.70
C ARG A 418 18.63 23.46 24.44
N PRO A 419 19.71 23.94 23.78
CA PRO A 419 20.86 23.13 23.46
C PRO A 419 21.46 22.47 24.72
N TYR A 420 21.83 21.19 24.59
CA TYR A 420 22.47 20.33 25.60
C TYR A 420 21.63 20.04 26.87
N GLU A 421 20.44 20.64 26.98
CA GLU A 421 19.52 20.44 28.12
C GLU A 421 18.31 19.59 27.73
N ASP A 422 17.68 19.90 26.59
CA ASP A 422 16.43 19.28 26.17
C ASP A 422 16.64 17.95 25.46
N ASN A 423 15.76 16.99 25.74
CA ASN A 423 15.54 15.84 24.89
C ASN A 423 14.63 16.26 23.73
N LEU A 424 14.90 15.74 22.54
CA LEU A 424 14.09 15.93 21.36
C LEU A 424 13.44 14.61 20.95
N VAL A 425 12.13 14.52 21.07
CA VAL A 425 11.32 13.36 20.66
C VAL A 425 10.67 13.67 19.31
N VAL A 426 10.87 12.77 18.33
CA VAL A 426 10.29 12.94 17.00
C VAL A 426 9.62 11.63 16.58
N ILE A 427 8.30 11.68 16.33
CA ILE A 427 7.54 10.51 15.87
C ILE A 427 7.53 10.43 14.35
N ASP A 428 7.74 9.22 13.85
CA ASP A 428 7.60 8.84 12.43
C ASP A 428 6.54 7.73 12.29
N ASP A 429 6.04 7.48 11.09
CA ASP A 429 5.07 6.43 10.85
C ASP A 429 5.69 5.03 10.88
N SER A 430 6.85 4.84 10.26
CA SER A 430 7.54 3.55 10.17
C SER A 430 9.02 3.71 9.82
N ILE A 431 9.83 2.77 10.28
CA ILE A 431 11.25 2.68 9.94
C ILE A 431 11.50 1.36 9.21
N VAL A 432 11.67 1.41 7.89
CA VAL A 432 11.92 0.23 7.03
C VAL A 432 13.40 0.12 6.70
N ARG A 433 13.89 0.97 5.80
CA ARG A 433 15.29 0.99 5.35
C ARG A 433 16.18 1.86 6.24
N GLY A 434 15.59 2.82 6.91
CA GLY A 434 16.30 3.80 7.74
C GLY A 434 17.16 4.80 6.96
N THR A 435 17.12 4.79 5.63
CA THR A 435 17.97 5.64 4.77
C THR A 435 17.75 7.12 5.05
N THR A 436 16.50 7.57 5.11
CA THR A 436 16.15 8.96 5.41
C THR A 436 16.59 9.38 6.80
N LEU A 437 16.43 8.50 7.81
CA LEU A 437 16.88 8.76 9.17
C LEU A 437 18.41 8.95 9.20
N ARG A 438 19.16 8.03 8.60
CA ARG A 438 20.60 8.05 8.59
C ARG A 438 21.20 9.22 7.79
N GLN A 439 20.68 9.46 6.59
CA GLN A 439 21.28 10.42 5.66
C GLN A 439 20.85 11.88 5.93
N SER A 440 19.68 12.06 6.56
CA SER A 440 19.07 13.38 6.71
C SER A 440 18.65 13.66 8.15
N ILE A 441 17.65 12.95 8.67
CA ILE A 441 16.91 13.36 9.87
C ILE A 441 17.83 13.46 11.10
N ILE A 442 18.59 12.42 11.45
CA ILE A 442 19.42 12.40 12.65
C ILE A 442 20.45 13.53 12.61
N GLY A 443 21.15 13.70 11.46
CA GLY A 443 22.16 14.75 11.30
C GLY A 443 21.59 16.17 11.38
N ILE A 444 20.39 16.39 10.82
CA ILE A 444 19.72 17.68 10.88
C ILE A 444 19.25 18.01 12.31
N LEU A 445 18.66 17.03 13.01
CA LEU A 445 18.21 17.21 14.38
C LEU A 445 19.38 17.46 15.36
N ASP A 446 20.52 16.82 15.14
CA ASP A 446 21.73 17.01 15.96
C ASP A 446 22.30 18.44 15.87
N ARG A 447 22.03 19.18 14.78
CA ARG A 447 22.39 20.62 14.66
C ARG A 447 21.72 21.52 15.70
N LEU A 448 20.66 21.07 16.33
CA LEU A 448 20.00 21.76 17.43
C LEU A 448 20.69 21.51 18.77
N HIS A 449 21.67 20.61 18.80
CA HIS A 449 22.41 20.16 19.99
C HIS A 449 21.50 19.62 21.12
N PRO A 450 20.54 18.71 20.84
CA PRO A 450 19.75 18.12 21.92
C PRO A 450 20.63 17.23 22.81
N LYS A 451 20.25 17.07 24.07
CA LYS A 451 20.86 16.11 24.98
C LYS A 451 20.65 14.67 24.48
N LYS A 452 19.45 14.39 24.00
CA LYS A 452 19.04 13.08 23.48
C LYS A 452 18.07 13.29 22.29
N ILE A 453 18.20 12.47 21.25
CA ILE A 453 17.23 12.34 20.17
C ILE A 453 16.50 11.01 20.35
N VAL A 454 15.19 11.06 20.51
CA VAL A 454 14.33 9.87 20.57
C VAL A 454 13.48 9.81 19.31
N ILE A 455 13.74 8.84 18.46
CA ILE A 455 12.89 8.55 17.29
C ILE A 455 11.81 7.57 17.74
N VAL A 456 10.56 7.91 17.50
CA VAL A 456 9.40 7.09 17.86
C VAL A 456 8.74 6.60 16.58
N SER A 457 8.56 5.29 16.44
CA SER A 457 7.86 4.69 15.31
C SER A 457 6.44 4.28 15.71
N SER A 458 5.42 4.77 14.99
CA SER A 458 4.04 4.35 15.24
C SER A 458 3.75 2.93 14.76
N SER A 459 4.67 2.31 14.01
CA SER A 459 4.65 0.89 13.64
C SER A 459 5.61 0.07 14.50
N PRO A 460 5.38 -1.25 14.64
CA PRO A 460 6.41 -2.19 15.11
C PRO A 460 7.62 -2.23 14.18
N GLN A 461 8.68 -2.92 14.58
CA GLN A 461 9.87 -3.14 13.73
C GLN A 461 9.48 -3.89 12.46
N VAL A 462 9.73 -3.30 11.29
CA VAL A 462 9.50 -3.96 9.99
C VAL A 462 10.64 -4.94 9.75
N ARG A 463 10.35 -6.24 9.88
CA ARG A 463 11.33 -7.34 9.86
C ARG A 463 11.28 -8.17 8.59
N TYR A 464 10.10 -8.27 7.97
CA TYR A 464 9.84 -9.19 6.86
C TYR A 464 9.34 -8.47 5.63
N PRO A 465 9.73 -8.95 4.42
CA PRO A 465 9.28 -8.41 3.15
C PRO A 465 7.76 -8.48 2.95
N ASP A 466 7.25 -7.64 2.05
CA ASP A 466 5.91 -7.76 1.49
C ASP A 466 5.93 -8.44 0.12
N TYR A 467 4.93 -9.29 -0.11
CA TYR A 467 4.71 -9.95 -1.39
C TYR A 467 3.27 -9.77 -1.90
N TYR A 468 2.52 -8.84 -1.31
CA TYR A 468 1.12 -8.59 -1.66
C TYR A 468 0.87 -7.22 -2.29
N GLY A 469 1.93 -6.56 -2.77
CA GLY A 469 1.83 -5.36 -3.60
C GLY A 469 2.39 -4.07 -3.00
N ILE A 470 3.36 -4.19 -2.07
CA ILE A 470 4.16 -3.08 -1.57
C ILE A 470 5.61 -3.31 -1.99
N ASP A 471 6.34 -2.24 -2.34
CA ASP A 471 7.76 -2.34 -2.73
C ASP A 471 8.68 -2.53 -1.53
N MET A 472 8.61 -3.70 -0.92
CA MET A 472 9.44 -4.14 0.21
C MET A 472 9.81 -5.61 0.06
N SER A 473 10.41 -6.01 -1.07
CA SER A 473 10.65 -7.43 -1.39
C SER A 473 12.05 -7.94 -1.07
N ARG A 474 13.03 -7.06 -0.80
CA ARG A 474 14.45 -7.44 -0.60
C ARG A 474 14.84 -7.42 0.87
N MET A 475 15.30 -8.56 1.39
CA MET A 475 15.71 -8.73 2.79
C MET A 475 16.80 -7.75 3.23
N ASN A 476 17.82 -7.56 2.40
CA ASN A 476 18.96 -6.69 2.68
C ASN A 476 18.62 -5.19 2.78
N GLU A 477 17.41 -4.78 2.42
CA GLU A 477 16.97 -3.39 2.54
C GLU A 477 16.44 -3.07 3.94
N PHE A 478 16.04 -4.08 4.73
CA PHE A 478 15.47 -3.88 6.06
C PHE A 478 16.54 -3.63 7.10
N ILE A 479 16.45 -2.50 7.80
CA ILE A 479 17.41 -2.17 8.87
C ILE A 479 17.33 -3.16 10.04
N ALA A 480 16.14 -3.68 10.37
CA ALA A 480 15.97 -4.70 11.39
C ALA A 480 16.66 -6.02 11.01
N PHE A 481 16.59 -6.41 9.74
CA PHE A 481 17.31 -7.60 9.25
C PHE A 481 18.82 -7.42 9.32
N LYS A 482 19.34 -6.27 8.87
CA LYS A 482 20.77 -5.94 8.99
C LYS A 482 21.25 -5.97 10.45
N ALA A 483 20.43 -5.44 11.36
CA ALA A 483 20.73 -5.46 12.79
C ALA A 483 20.79 -6.89 13.35
N ALA A 484 19.82 -7.75 12.99
CA ALA A 484 19.81 -9.14 13.43
C ALA A 484 21.03 -9.93 12.90
N ILE A 485 21.38 -9.79 11.62
CA ILE A 485 22.59 -10.41 11.03
C ILE A 485 23.86 -9.92 11.75
N ALA A 486 24.00 -8.61 11.97
CA ALA A 486 25.15 -8.04 12.68
C ALA A 486 25.27 -8.58 14.11
N LEU A 487 24.15 -8.71 14.84
CA LEU A 487 24.14 -9.29 16.19
C LEU A 487 24.54 -10.77 16.18
N LEU A 488 24.10 -11.56 15.20
CA LEU A 488 24.52 -12.96 15.04
C LEU A 488 26.04 -13.07 14.78
N GLU A 489 26.57 -12.20 13.92
CA GLU A 489 28.00 -12.14 13.62
C GLU A 489 28.80 -11.78 14.88
N GLU A 490 28.43 -10.75 15.62
CA GLU A 490 29.10 -10.29 16.86
C GLU A 490 29.07 -11.31 17.98
N ARG A 491 27.99 -12.10 18.08
CA ARG A 491 27.84 -13.17 19.09
C ARG A 491 28.48 -14.49 18.65
N GLY A 492 29.10 -14.55 17.47
CA GLY A 492 29.67 -15.78 16.92
C GLY A 492 28.62 -16.85 16.56
N GLN A 493 27.36 -16.47 16.37
CA GLN A 493 26.22 -17.35 16.08
C GLN A 493 25.93 -17.47 14.57
N THR A 494 26.94 -17.28 13.72
CA THR A 494 26.80 -17.36 12.25
C THR A 494 26.32 -18.74 11.76
N GLY A 495 26.50 -19.79 12.57
CA GLY A 495 25.96 -21.12 12.28
C GLY A 495 24.45 -21.15 12.10
N LEU A 496 23.70 -20.32 12.85
CA LEU A 496 22.25 -20.19 12.72
C LEU A 496 21.85 -19.65 11.34
N ILE A 497 22.60 -18.70 10.79
CA ILE A 497 22.34 -18.14 9.47
C ILE A 497 22.37 -19.24 8.40
N LYS A 498 23.38 -20.12 8.49
CA LYS A 498 23.52 -21.27 7.60
C LYS A 498 22.43 -22.31 7.83
N GLU A 499 22.08 -22.61 9.06
CA GLU A 499 21.01 -23.54 9.41
C GLU A 499 19.67 -23.09 8.82
N VAL A 500 19.32 -21.80 8.96
CA VAL A 500 18.10 -21.24 8.38
C VAL A 500 18.14 -21.30 6.85
N TYR A 501 19.29 -21.06 6.23
CA TYR A 501 19.46 -21.21 4.78
C TYR A 501 19.21 -22.66 4.32
N ASP A 502 19.81 -23.64 4.99
CA ASP A 502 19.62 -25.06 4.64
C ASP A 502 18.14 -25.48 4.80
N LYS A 503 17.49 -25.08 5.90
CA LYS A 503 16.05 -25.30 6.12
C LYS A 503 15.18 -24.63 5.05
N ALA A 504 15.50 -23.40 4.66
CA ALA A 504 14.77 -22.68 3.60
C ALA A 504 14.91 -23.38 2.24
N LYS A 505 16.11 -23.89 1.91
CA LYS A 505 16.37 -24.66 0.69
C LYS A 505 15.57 -25.97 0.66
N GLU A 506 15.47 -26.68 1.75
CA GLU A 506 14.65 -27.91 1.83
C GLU A 506 13.16 -27.65 1.54
N GLN A 507 12.68 -26.42 1.81
CA GLN A 507 11.30 -26.04 1.55
C GLN A 507 10.97 -25.85 0.05
N GLU A 508 11.96 -25.64 -0.83
CA GLU A 508 11.72 -25.35 -2.25
C GLU A 508 10.91 -26.43 -2.95
N SER A 509 11.07 -27.70 -2.55
CA SER A 509 10.39 -28.86 -3.15
C SER A 509 9.06 -29.22 -2.48
N LEU A 510 8.68 -28.58 -1.37
CA LEU A 510 7.48 -28.91 -0.63
C LEU A 510 6.22 -28.29 -1.26
N PRO A 511 5.06 -28.93 -1.10
CA PRO A 511 3.79 -28.31 -1.49
C PRO A 511 3.51 -27.08 -0.61
N ASP A 512 2.84 -26.08 -1.18
CA ASP A 512 2.63 -24.78 -0.55
C ASP A 512 2.10 -24.82 0.89
N LYS A 513 1.17 -25.73 1.18
CA LYS A 513 0.56 -25.90 2.52
C LYS A 513 1.54 -26.42 3.60
N ALA A 514 2.67 -26.97 3.21
CA ALA A 514 3.68 -27.51 4.11
C ALA A 514 4.81 -26.51 4.40
N ILE A 515 4.79 -25.33 3.78
CA ILE A 515 5.86 -24.36 3.89
C ILE A 515 5.79 -23.58 5.21
N VAL A 516 6.94 -23.48 5.86
CA VAL A 516 7.14 -22.73 7.11
C VAL A 516 8.11 -21.59 6.87
N ASN A 517 7.83 -20.41 7.42
CA ASN A 517 8.75 -19.29 7.41
C ASN A 517 9.87 -19.50 8.42
N TYR A 518 11.01 -20.04 7.98
CA TYR A 518 12.20 -20.25 8.83
C TYR A 518 13.00 -18.97 9.08
N VAL A 519 12.79 -17.91 8.31
CA VAL A 519 13.48 -16.61 8.54
C VAL A 519 13.19 -16.02 9.93
N LYS A 520 12.10 -16.45 10.56
CA LYS A 520 11.81 -16.08 11.96
C LYS A 520 12.91 -16.47 12.93
N GLU A 521 13.60 -17.57 12.68
CA GLU A 521 14.69 -18.05 13.53
C GLU A 521 15.90 -17.08 13.57
N ILE A 522 16.07 -16.24 12.54
CA ILE A 522 17.11 -15.19 12.50
C ILE A 522 16.92 -14.17 13.64
N TYR A 523 15.66 -13.88 13.99
CA TYR A 523 15.32 -12.90 15.03
C TYR A 523 15.12 -13.52 16.41
N ALA A 524 14.88 -14.82 16.48
CA ALA A 524 14.51 -15.53 17.71
C ALA A 524 15.53 -15.40 18.87
N PRO A 525 16.86 -15.29 18.65
CA PRO A 525 17.83 -15.12 19.73
C PRO A 525 17.81 -13.74 20.41
N PHE A 526 17.05 -12.77 19.91
CA PHE A 526 17.12 -11.36 20.31
C PHE A 526 15.79 -10.84 20.82
N THR A 527 15.86 -9.93 21.80
CA THR A 527 14.72 -9.10 22.18
C THR A 527 14.55 -7.95 21.19
N ASP A 528 13.37 -7.31 21.22
CA ASP A 528 13.08 -6.14 20.39
C ASP A 528 13.99 -4.96 20.74
N GLU A 529 14.37 -4.83 22.02
CA GLU A 529 15.28 -3.81 22.52
C GLU A 529 16.70 -4.02 21.99
N GLU A 530 17.19 -5.27 21.96
CA GLU A 530 18.52 -5.58 21.43
C GLU A 530 18.61 -5.25 19.93
N ILE A 531 17.58 -5.61 19.17
CA ILE A 531 17.50 -5.26 17.74
C ILE A 531 17.44 -3.75 17.58
N SER A 532 16.60 -3.05 18.36
CA SER A 532 16.49 -1.58 18.32
C SER A 532 17.82 -0.89 18.63
N ALA A 533 18.54 -1.37 19.65
CA ALA A 533 19.86 -0.82 20.00
C ALA A 533 20.88 -0.99 18.86
N LYS A 534 20.90 -2.15 18.20
CA LYS A 534 21.76 -2.38 17.04
C LYS A 534 21.33 -1.54 15.83
N MET A 535 20.04 -1.35 15.62
CA MET A 535 19.54 -0.46 14.58
C MET A 535 20.00 0.99 14.81
N VAL A 536 19.96 1.49 16.05
CA VAL A 536 20.48 2.82 16.41
C VAL A 536 21.96 2.94 16.04
N GLU A 537 22.78 1.94 16.39
CA GLU A 537 24.20 1.92 16.04
C GLU A 537 24.43 2.02 14.52
N LEU A 538 23.68 1.23 13.73
CA LEU A 538 23.78 1.23 12.27
C LEU A 538 23.25 2.51 11.61
N LEU A 539 22.26 3.16 12.23
CA LEU A 539 21.60 4.36 11.69
C LEU A 539 22.29 5.66 12.10
N THR A 540 23.04 5.66 13.20
CA THR A 540 23.69 6.88 13.69
C THR A 540 24.97 7.17 12.90
N PRO A 541 25.02 8.31 12.15
CA PRO A 541 26.23 8.69 11.43
C PRO A 541 27.38 9.03 12.37
N PRO A 542 28.64 8.88 11.94
CA PRO A 542 29.79 9.39 12.68
C PRO A 542 29.67 10.90 12.95
N GLY A 543 30.04 11.34 14.15
CA GLY A 543 30.08 12.76 14.53
C GLY A 543 28.80 13.28 15.17
N ILE A 544 27.74 12.49 15.30
CA ILE A 544 26.54 12.84 16.07
C ILE A 544 26.92 12.95 17.55
N GLN A 545 26.52 14.05 18.18
CA GLN A 545 26.82 14.35 19.58
C GLN A 545 25.72 13.90 20.53
N ALA A 546 24.47 13.98 20.09
CA ALA A 546 23.31 13.57 20.88
C ALA A 546 23.26 12.03 21.05
N LYS A 547 22.84 11.56 22.23
CA LYS A 547 22.46 10.15 22.39
C LYS A 547 21.20 9.88 21.57
N VAL A 548 21.26 8.90 20.65
CA VAL A 548 20.11 8.50 19.83
C VAL A 548 19.46 7.25 20.42
N GLU A 549 18.13 7.24 20.52
CA GLU A 549 17.34 6.09 20.92
C GLU A 549 16.14 5.93 19.98
N ILE A 550 15.63 4.69 19.83
CA ILE A 550 14.43 4.42 19.03
C ILE A 550 13.41 3.69 19.91
N VAL A 551 12.17 4.14 19.84
CA VAL A 551 11.00 3.52 20.49
C VAL A 551 10.06 3.03 19.40
N TYR A 552 9.71 1.76 19.42
CA TYR A 552 8.76 1.15 18.49
C TYR A 552 7.42 0.86 19.14
N GLN A 553 6.37 0.85 18.32
CA GLN A 553 5.10 0.25 18.69
C GLN A 553 5.28 -1.25 18.96
N THR A 554 4.47 -1.82 19.85
CA THR A 554 4.39 -3.26 20.05
C THR A 554 3.33 -3.88 19.11
N LEU A 555 3.40 -5.20 18.90
CA LEU A 555 2.36 -5.92 18.14
C LEU A 555 1.00 -5.84 18.86
N GLU A 556 1.00 -5.95 20.18
CA GLU A 556 -0.21 -5.81 20.99
C GLU A 556 -0.81 -4.41 20.86
N GLY A 557 0.01 -3.37 20.90
CA GLY A 557 -0.40 -1.98 20.71
C GLY A 557 -0.94 -1.73 19.29
N LEU A 558 -0.35 -2.34 18.27
CA LEU A 558 -0.86 -2.32 16.91
C LEU A 558 -2.24 -2.96 16.80
N HIS A 559 -2.41 -4.17 17.30
CA HIS A 559 -3.69 -4.90 17.24
C HIS A 559 -4.78 -4.21 18.06
N ALA A 560 -4.43 -3.63 19.21
CA ALA A 560 -5.36 -2.84 20.02
C ALA A 560 -5.79 -1.54 19.29
N SER A 561 -4.90 -0.96 18.49
CA SER A 561 -5.19 0.27 17.73
C SER A 561 -6.01 -0.01 16.47
N CYS A 562 -5.72 -1.11 15.76
CA CYS A 562 -6.28 -1.47 14.46
C CYS A 562 -6.93 -2.88 14.51
N PRO A 563 -7.98 -3.11 15.32
CA PRO A 563 -8.49 -4.47 15.58
C PRO A 563 -9.07 -5.15 14.33
N ASP A 564 -9.58 -4.40 13.37
CA ASP A 564 -10.17 -4.92 12.14
C ASP A 564 -9.13 -5.21 11.04
N HIS A 565 -7.85 -4.89 11.29
CA HIS A 565 -6.74 -5.06 10.36
C HIS A 565 -5.59 -5.87 10.98
N PRO A 566 -5.82 -7.18 11.24
CA PRO A 566 -4.85 -8.03 11.94
C PRO A 566 -3.66 -8.47 11.06
N GLY A 567 -3.69 -8.20 9.76
CA GLY A 567 -2.60 -8.58 8.83
C GLY A 567 -1.30 -7.84 9.16
N ASP A 568 -0.37 -8.55 9.81
CA ASP A 568 0.83 -8.02 10.43
C ASP A 568 2.12 -8.70 9.98
N TRP A 569 2.10 -9.44 8.85
CA TRP A 569 3.22 -10.27 8.36
C TRP A 569 4.55 -9.52 8.22
N TYR A 570 4.53 -8.20 8.02
CA TYR A 570 5.74 -7.36 7.98
C TYR A 570 6.51 -7.36 9.29
N PHE A 571 5.79 -7.54 10.41
CA PHE A 571 6.29 -7.46 11.76
C PHE A 571 6.47 -8.84 12.37
N SER A 572 5.44 -9.68 12.27
CA SER A 572 5.37 -11.02 12.88
C SER A 572 6.00 -12.13 12.02
N GLY A 573 6.05 -11.94 10.69
CA GLY A 573 6.41 -13.00 9.74
C GLY A 573 5.31 -14.05 9.55
N ASN A 574 4.07 -13.80 10.01
CA ASN A 574 2.91 -14.67 9.82
C ASN A 574 2.21 -14.35 8.50
N TYR A 575 2.70 -14.91 7.42
CA TYR A 575 2.11 -14.67 6.11
C TYR A 575 0.74 -15.33 5.98
N PRO A 576 -0.29 -14.62 5.50
CA PRO A 576 -1.65 -15.15 5.37
C PRO A 576 -1.77 -16.26 4.32
N THR A 577 -0.88 -16.30 3.33
CA THR A 577 -0.92 -17.30 2.27
C THR A 577 0.34 -18.17 2.26
N PRO A 578 0.23 -19.43 1.83
CA PRO A 578 1.40 -20.31 1.67
C PRO A 578 2.46 -19.75 0.74
N GLY A 579 2.04 -19.08 -0.32
CA GLY A 579 2.94 -18.43 -1.27
C GLY A 579 3.76 -17.30 -0.62
N GLY A 580 3.20 -16.55 0.34
CA GLY A 580 3.93 -15.55 1.10
C GLY A 580 5.09 -16.15 1.92
N ALA A 581 4.84 -17.26 2.62
CA ALA A 581 5.87 -17.99 3.36
C ALA A 581 6.97 -18.54 2.43
N ARG A 582 6.61 -19.04 1.24
CA ARG A 582 7.57 -19.46 0.20
C ARG A 582 8.45 -18.29 -0.24
N MET A 583 7.83 -17.15 -0.53
CA MET A 583 8.54 -15.98 -1.05
C MET A 583 9.56 -15.41 -0.04
N VAL A 584 9.26 -15.41 1.26
CA VAL A 584 10.22 -14.93 2.26
C VAL A 584 11.42 -15.86 2.40
N ASN A 585 11.23 -17.19 2.34
CA ASN A 585 12.33 -18.14 2.31
C ASN A 585 13.19 -17.93 1.05
N ASN A 586 12.57 -17.77 -0.11
CA ASN A 586 13.29 -17.50 -1.37
C ASN A 586 14.09 -16.19 -1.32
N ALA A 587 13.53 -15.13 -0.72
CA ALA A 587 14.25 -13.86 -0.54
C ALA A 587 15.46 -14.01 0.37
N PHE A 588 15.37 -14.86 1.41
CA PHE A 588 16.51 -15.15 2.28
C PHE A 588 17.56 -16.01 1.56
N ILE A 589 17.14 -17.02 0.79
CA ILE A 589 18.05 -17.82 -0.05
C ILE A 589 18.82 -16.90 -1.01
N HIS A 590 18.13 -16.02 -1.69
CA HIS A 590 18.70 -15.07 -2.64
C HIS A 590 19.72 -14.12 -1.95
N PHE A 591 19.37 -13.59 -0.78
CA PHE A 591 20.30 -12.81 0.05
C PHE A 591 21.57 -13.61 0.38
N MET A 592 21.43 -14.87 0.76
CA MET A 592 22.57 -15.72 1.10
C MET A 592 23.48 -15.97 -0.11
N GLU A 593 22.91 -16.33 -1.25
CA GLU A 593 23.65 -16.71 -2.45
C GLU A 593 24.32 -15.51 -3.13
N GLU A 594 23.63 -14.39 -3.27
CA GLU A 594 24.15 -13.22 -4.00
C GLU A 594 25.02 -12.28 -3.16
N GLU A 595 24.69 -12.11 -1.87
CA GLU A 595 25.31 -11.06 -1.06
C GLU A 595 26.16 -11.60 0.07
N TYR A 596 25.62 -12.48 0.92
CA TYR A 596 26.28 -12.88 2.16
C TYR A 596 27.48 -13.80 1.91
N LEU A 597 27.34 -14.81 1.07
CA LEU A 597 28.44 -15.74 0.73
C LEU A 597 29.55 -15.03 -0.06
N HIS A 598 29.19 -14.15 -1.00
CA HIS A 598 30.17 -13.36 -1.75
C HIS A 598 30.95 -12.37 -0.88
N ARG A 599 30.33 -11.78 0.13
CA ARG A 599 30.99 -10.91 1.10
C ARG A 599 32.03 -11.68 1.92
N ASN A 600 31.70 -12.87 2.38
CA ASN A 600 32.59 -13.69 3.20
C ASN A 600 33.75 -14.30 2.40
N VAL A 601 33.55 -14.62 1.13
CA VAL A 601 34.65 -15.05 0.24
C VAL A 601 35.67 -13.92 0.04
N ARG A 602 35.24 -12.66 -0.10
CA ARG A 602 36.14 -11.51 -0.24
C ARG A 602 36.89 -11.17 1.05
N LEU A 603 36.34 -11.47 2.23
CA LEU A 603 37.01 -11.26 3.52
C LEU A 603 38.03 -12.35 3.81
N ASN A 604 37.85 -13.58 3.31
CA ASN A 604 38.80 -14.68 3.46
C ASN A 604 39.96 -14.66 2.43
N ILE A 605 39.93 -13.72 1.47
CA ILE A 605 40.97 -13.53 0.45
C ILE A 605 41.91 -12.34 0.81
N LYS A 606 41.64 -11.65 1.90
CA LYS A 606 42.50 -10.62 2.47
C LYS A 606 43.19 -11.13 3.76
#